data_e534195d7805b4cbe032c4a0c728f9ff
#
_entry.id   e534195d7805b4cbe032c4a0c728f9ff
#
_cell.length_a   1.000
_cell.length_b   1.000
_cell.length_c   1.000
_cell.angle_alpha   90.00
_cell.angle_beta   90.00
_cell.angle_gamma   90.00
#
_symmetry.space_group_name_H-M   'P 1'
#
loop_
_entity.id
_entity.type
_entity.pdbx_description
1 polymer ?
#
loop_
_entity_poly.entity_id
_entity_poly.type
_entity_poly.pdbx_seq_one_letter_code
_entity_poly.pdbx_strand_id
1 'polypeptide(L)'
;LEKLGFDKKPEALTIWLGALTDELLADISCMVISPGIPVDAPFALKVKEAGIPVWSEIELAYTYEKGTVAAITGTNGKTTTTTLVGEIMKAYNDKTFVVGNIGIPYTSLSDQSSADSVTVAEISSFQLETIHTFRPHVSAILNITPDHLNRHYTFENYANCKLDITKNQTKEDYAVMNY
;
A
#
# COMPACT_ATOMS: atom_id res chain seq x y z
N LEU A 1 2.50 5.77 22.76
CA LEU A 1 3.57 6.54 22.10
C LEU A 1 4.91 5.81 22.18
N GLU A 2 5.33 5.34 23.37
CA GLU A 2 6.56 4.54 23.53
C GLU A 2 6.60 3.32 22.60
N LYS A 3 5.46 2.61 22.44
CA LYS A 3 5.34 1.48 21.50
C LYS A 3 5.51 1.87 20.03
N LEU A 4 5.37 3.15 19.71
CA LEU A 4 5.55 3.72 18.37
C LEU A 4 6.94 4.36 18.20
N GLY A 5 7.83 4.23 19.18
CA GLY A 5 9.19 4.78 19.13
C GLY A 5 9.27 6.29 19.35
N PHE A 6 8.23 6.91 19.88
CA PHE A 6 8.28 8.33 20.26
C PHE A 6 8.54 8.50 21.76
N ASP A 7 9.68 9.03 22.14
CA ASP A 7 9.99 9.43 23.51
C ASP A 7 9.06 10.55 23.97
N LYS A 8 8.68 11.44 23.04
CA LYS A 8 7.70 12.51 23.25
C LYS A 8 6.78 12.57 22.03
N LYS A 9 5.53 13.00 22.27
CA LYS A 9 4.60 13.30 21.18
C LYS A 9 5.18 14.46 20.34
N PRO A 10 5.36 14.31 19.00
CA PRO A 10 5.74 15.42 18.14
C PRO A 10 4.72 16.56 18.26
N GLU A 11 5.16 17.82 18.21
CA GLU A 11 4.26 18.99 18.30
C GLU A 11 3.16 18.97 17.25
N ALA A 12 3.49 18.51 16.04
CA ALA A 12 2.56 18.39 14.93
C ALA A 12 1.59 17.19 15.03
N LEU A 13 1.75 16.30 16.03
CA LEU A 13 0.90 15.13 16.18
C LEU A 13 -0.25 15.41 17.14
N THR A 14 -1.48 15.30 16.65
CA THR A 14 -2.68 15.25 17.48
C THR A 14 -3.24 13.82 17.50
N ILE A 15 -3.47 13.29 18.70
CA ILE A 15 -4.11 11.99 18.89
C ILE A 15 -5.57 12.24 19.25
N TRP A 16 -6.46 11.71 18.42
CA TRP A 16 -7.88 11.77 18.62
C TRP A 16 -8.45 10.38 18.91
N LEU A 17 -9.30 10.28 19.92
CA LEU A 17 -10.01 9.06 20.29
C LEU A 17 -11.50 9.36 20.30
N GLY A 18 -12.26 8.70 19.43
CA GLY A 18 -13.72 8.88 19.35
C GLY A 18 -14.21 9.10 17.92
N ALA A 19 -15.40 9.63 17.79
CA ALA A 19 -16.03 9.89 16.50
C ALA A 19 -15.35 11.05 15.74
N LEU A 20 -15.31 10.95 14.42
CA LEU A 20 -14.85 12.02 13.54
C LEU A 20 -15.94 13.11 13.51
N THR A 21 -15.67 14.26 14.14
CA THR A 21 -16.57 15.42 14.15
C THR A 21 -16.45 16.23 12.85
N ASP A 22 -17.41 17.13 12.61
CA ASP A 22 -17.37 17.98 11.40
C ASP A 22 -16.24 19.01 11.48
N GLU A 23 -15.89 19.48 12.68
CA GLU A 23 -14.77 20.38 12.91
C GLU A 23 -13.43 19.69 12.54
N LEU A 24 -13.25 18.45 13.00
CA LEU A 24 -12.07 17.67 12.64
C LEU A 24 -12.02 17.36 11.13
N LEU A 25 -13.17 17.08 10.54
CA LEU A 25 -13.26 16.80 9.12
C LEU A 25 -12.84 18.00 8.27
N ALA A 26 -13.17 19.22 8.71
CA ALA A 26 -12.81 20.45 8.02
C ALA A 26 -11.27 20.71 7.96
N ASP A 27 -10.53 20.15 8.90
CA ASP A 27 -9.06 20.28 8.98
C ASP A 27 -8.30 19.19 8.22
N ILE A 28 -8.99 18.17 7.70
CA ILE A 28 -8.37 17.03 7.02
C ILE A 28 -8.21 17.33 5.54
N SER A 29 -6.98 17.28 5.03
CA SER A 29 -6.68 17.40 3.59
C SER A 29 -6.55 16.04 2.89
N CYS A 30 -6.20 15.00 3.63
CA CYS A 30 -6.06 13.62 3.15
C CYS A 30 -6.21 12.65 4.33
N MET A 31 -6.82 11.51 4.10
CA MET A 31 -6.88 10.43 5.06
C MET A 31 -6.01 9.27 4.58
N VAL A 32 -5.09 8.81 5.44
CA VAL A 32 -4.34 7.57 5.18
C VAL A 32 -4.94 6.47 6.05
N ILE A 33 -5.43 5.40 5.43
CA ILE A 33 -6.13 4.30 6.10
C ILE A 33 -5.24 3.06 6.22
N SER A 34 -5.25 2.42 7.39
CA SER A 34 -4.60 1.13 7.58
C SER A 34 -5.34 0.02 6.81
N PRO A 35 -4.64 -0.95 6.20
CA PRO A 35 -5.28 -2.05 5.46
C PRO A 35 -6.28 -2.87 6.28
N GLY A 36 -6.09 -2.94 7.60
CA GLY A 36 -7.00 -3.63 8.52
C GLY A 36 -8.37 -2.95 8.69
N ILE A 37 -8.52 -1.70 8.26
CA ILE A 37 -9.75 -0.94 8.39
C ILE A 37 -10.54 -0.98 7.09
N PRO A 38 -11.85 -1.35 7.12
CA PRO A 38 -12.69 -1.34 5.93
C PRO A 38 -12.83 0.07 5.33
N VAL A 39 -12.72 0.15 4.00
CA VAL A 39 -12.88 1.43 3.25
C VAL A 39 -14.32 1.94 3.24
N ASP A 40 -15.26 1.11 3.65
CA ASP A 40 -16.68 1.41 3.87
C ASP A 40 -17.03 1.61 5.36
N ALA A 41 -16.02 1.70 6.24
CA ALA A 41 -16.25 2.09 7.62
C ALA A 41 -16.94 3.47 7.67
N PRO A 42 -17.90 3.71 8.60
CA PRO A 42 -18.69 4.94 8.61
C PRO A 42 -17.87 6.24 8.56
N PHE A 43 -16.74 6.28 9.27
CA PHE A 43 -15.87 7.45 9.26
C PHE A 43 -15.11 7.60 7.93
N ALA A 44 -14.73 6.49 7.26
CA ALA A 44 -14.08 6.53 5.96
C ALA A 44 -15.06 6.99 4.86
N LEU A 45 -16.32 6.54 4.93
CA LEU A 45 -17.37 7.03 4.04
C LEU A 45 -17.61 8.54 4.24
N LYS A 46 -17.68 9.01 5.49
CA LYS A 46 -17.83 10.44 5.80
C LYS A 46 -16.70 11.28 5.19
N VAL A 47 -15.45 10.81 5.24
CA VAL A 47 -14.30 11.48 4.61
C VAL A 47 -14.44 11.51 3.08
N LYS A 48 -14.84 10.40 2.46
CA LYS A 48 -15.07 10.31 1.01
C LYS A 48 -16.22 11.23 0.56
N GLU A 49 -17.33 11.27 1.31
CA GLU A 49 -18.47 12.13 1.03
C GLU A 49 -18.13 13.63 1.11
N ALA A 50 -17.17 13.98 1.96
CA ALA A 50 -16.61 15.33 2.04
C ALA A 50 -15.63 15.66 0.88
N GLY A 51 -15.42 14.73 -0.05
CA GLY A 51 -14.48 14.91 -1.18
C GLY A 51 -13.01 14.84 -0.80
N ILE A 52 -12.69 14.36 0.40
CA ILE A 52 -11.33 14.25 0.91
C ILE A 52 -10.70 12.95 0.39
N PRO A 53 -9.50 12.97 -0.20
CA PRO A 53 -8.82 11.78 -0.67
C PRO A 53 -8.57 10.76 0.47
N VAL A 54 -8.85 9.50 0.20
CA VAL A 54 -8.52 8.38 1.10
C VAL A 54 -7.45 7.54 0.43
N TRP A 55 -6.29 7.46 1.05
CA TRP A 55 -5.11 6.75 0.55
C TRP A 55 -4.82 5.52 1.40
N SER A 56 -4.29 4.49 0.76
CA SER A 56 -3.62 3.42 1.47
C SER A 56 -2.23 3.87 1.95
N GLU A 57 -1.64 3.12 2.85
CA GLU A 57 -0.28 3.42 3.32
C GLU A 57 0.77 3.27 2.19
N ILE A 58 0.52 2.38 1.21
CA ILE A 58 1.41 2.22 0.06
C ILE A 58 1.30 3.40 -0.92
N GLU A 59 0.14 4.01 -1.05
CA GLU A 59 -0.04 5.25 -1.83
C GLU A 59 0.78 6.38 -1.22
N LEU A 60 0.69 6.55 0.11
CA LEU A 60 1.51 7.54 0.82
C LEU A 60 3.00 7.25 0.65
N ALA A 61 3.44 6.02 0.85
CA ALA A 61 4.84 5.63 0.68
C ALA A 61 5.35 5.92 -0.73
N TYR A 62 4.53 5.63 -1.73
CA TYR A 62 4.87 5.85 -3.13
C TYR A 62 5.09 7.33 -3.47
N THR A 63 4.45 8.26 -2.77
CA THR A 63 4.69 9.70 -3.00
C THR A 63 6.12 10.13 -2.65
N TYR A 64 6.84 9.37 -1.84
CA TYR A 64 8.25 9.58 -1.49
C TYR A 64 9.21 8.67 -2.24
N GLU A 65 8.69 7.70 -3.01
CA GLU A 65 9.50 6.75 -3.77
C GLU A 65 10.21 7.46 -4.94
N LYS A 66 11.50 7.18 -5.10
CA LYS A 66 12.34 7.74 -6.16
C LYS A 66 12.98 6.65 -7.02
N GLY A 67 12.99 5.43 -6.54
CA GLY A 67 13.60 4.27 -7.18
C GLY A 67 12.63 3.49 -8.05
N THR A 68 13.06 2.31 -8.43
CA THR A 68 12.25 1.37 -9.21
C THR A 68 11.46 0.46 -8.28
N VAL A 69 10.16 0.34 -8.50
CA VAL A 69 9.27 -0.52 -7.70
C VAL A 69 8.91 -1.79 -8.45
N ALA A 70 9.15 -2.94 -7.81
CA ALA A 70 8.61 -4.24 -8.20
C ALA A 70 7.56 -4.66 -7.16
N ALA A 71 6.28 -4.69 -7.54
CA ALA A 71 5.16 -4.97 -6.66
C ALA A 71 4.57 -6.36 -6.93
N ILE A 72 4.37 -7.14 -5.88
CA ILE A 72 3.94 -8.54 -5.98
C ILE A 72 2.65 -8.72 -5.19
N THR A 73 1.60 -9.21 -5.88
CA THR A 73 0.32 -9.58 -5.28
C THR A 73 -0.10 -10.99 -5.67
N GLY A 74 -1.17 -11.45 -5.11
CA GLY A 74 -1.76 -12.77 -5.35
C GLY A 74 -2.52 -13.25 -4.12
N THR A 75 -3.23 -14.37 -4.23
CA THR A 75 -3.83 -15.00 -3.06
C THR A 75 -2.74 -15.70 -2.24
N ASN A 76 -1.95 -16.54 -2.88
CA ASN A 76 -0.90 -17.36 -2.25
C ASN A 76 0.47 -17.10 -2.86
N GLY A 77 1.53 -17.36 -2.09
CA GLY A 77 2.92 -17.31 -2.56
C GLY A 77 3.55 -15.91 -2.58
N LYS A 78 2.82 -14.85 -2.20
CA LYS A 78 3.33 -13.48 -2.18
C LYS A 78 4.64 -13.36 -1.39
N THR A 79 4.62 -13.76 -0.12
CA THR A 79 5.77 -13.65 0.80
C THR A 79 7.00 -14.36 0.26
N THR A 80 6.84 -15.61 -0.21
CA THR A 80 7.94 -16.39 -0.76
C THR A 80 8.53 -15.72 -2.00
N THR A 81 7.67 -15.27 -2.91
CA THR A 81 8.11 -14.62 -4.16
C THR A 81 8.76 -13.26 -3.87
N THR A 82 8.16 -12.45 -2.99
CA THR A 82 8.71 -11.13 -2.63
C THR A 82 10.09 -11.29 -1.96
N THR A 83 10.23 -12.26 -1.04
CA THR A 83 11.50 -12.54 -0.40
C THR A 83 12.55 -13.01 -1.42
N LEU A 84 12.18 -13.94 -2.31
CA LEU A 84 13.10 -14.45 -3.33
C LEU A 84 13.57 -13.34 -4.29
N VAL A 85 12.63 -12.54 -4.80
CA VAL A 85 12.96 -11.39 -5.67
C VAL A 85 13.81 -10.39 -4.91
N GLY A 86 13.49 -10.13 -3.64
CA GLY A 86 14.28 -9.26 -2.77
C GLY A 86 15.72 -9.73 -2.62
N GLU A 87 15.96 -11.01 -2.36
CA GLU A 87 17.32 -11.58 -2.25
C GLU A 87 18.08 -11.53 -3.59
N ILE A 88 17.41 -11.80 -4.71
CA ILE A 88 18.01 -11.65 -6.04
C ILE A 88 18.40 -10.19 -6.29
N MET A 89 17.54 -9.26 -5.97
CA MET A 89 17.78 -7.82 -6.18
C MET A 89 18.87 -7.29 -5.25
N LYS A 90 18.95 -7.75 -4.00
CA LYS A 90 20.04 -7.40 -3.07
C LYS A 90 21.41 -7.87 -3.58
N ALA A 91 21.47 -9.03 -4.24
CA ALA A 91 22.70 -9.50 -4.86
C ALA A 91 23.15 -8.65 -6.07
N TYR A 92 22.21 -7.92 -6.67
CA TYR A 92 22.43 -7.03 -7.80
C TYR A 92 22.63 -5.57 -7.38
N ASN A 93 21.92 -5.10 -6.36
CA ASN A 93 21.87 -3.70 -5.93
C ASN A 93 21.75 -3.60 -4.40
N ASP A 94 22.81 -3.07 -3.76
CA ASP A 94 22.87 -2.90 -2.29
C ASP A 94 21.75 -2.00 -1.74
N LYS A 95 21.17 -1.12 -2.59
CA LYS A 95 20.04 -0.25 -2.21
C LYS A 95 18.70 -0.92 -2.54
N THR A 96 18.55 -2.18 -2.16
CA THR A 96 17.30 -2.92 -2.31
C THR A 96 16.53 -2.96 -0.99
N PHE A 97 15.29 -2.51 -1.03
CA PHE A 97 14.32 -2.57 0.06
C PHE A 97 13.30 -3.69 -0.19
N VAL A 98 12.96 -4.44 0.86
CA VAL A 98 11.87 -5.44 0.84
C VAL A 98 10.83 -4.98 1.87
N VAL A 99 9.64 -4.66 1.41
CA VAL A 99 8.64 -3.91 2.20
C VAL A 99 7.21 -4.35 1.92
N GLY A 100 6.26 -3.74 2.60
CA GLY A 100 4.83 -3.80 2.30
C GLY A 100 4.05 -4.64 3.30
N ASN A 101 3.21 -5.54 2.81
CA ASN A 101 2.33 -6.38 3.63
C ASN A 101 3.09 -7.36 4.54
N ILE A 102 4.38 -7.56 4.30
CA ILE A 102 5.28 -8.38 5.13
C ILE A 102 6.44 -7.54 5.67
N GLY A 103 6.92 -7.95 6.84
CA GLY A 103 8.13 -7.40 7.44
C GLY A 103 8.02 -5.93 7.78
N ILE A 104 8.65 -5.08 6.98
CA ILE A 104 8.76 -3.65 7.22
C ILE A 104 7.69 -2.91 6.41
N PRO A 105 6.87 -2.05 7.04
CA PRO A 105 5.92 -1.21 6.30
C PRO A 105 6.62 -0.36 5.24
N TYR A 106 6.00 -0.21 4.07
CA TYR A 106 6.61 0.56 2.99
C TYR A 106 6.88 2.01 3.39
N THR A 107 5.99 2.63 4.15
CA THR A 107 6.18 3.99 4.68
C THR A 107 7.43 4.17 5.53
N SER A 108 7.93 3.11 6.16
CA SER A 108 9.13 3.18 7.03
C SER A 108 10.43 3.38 6.27
N LEU A 109 10.47 3.08 4.97
CA LEU A 109 11.70 3.13 4.15
C LEU A 109 11.58 4.07 2.94
N SER A 110 10.42 4.64 2.68
CA SER A 110 10.20 5.46 1.49
C SER A 110 11.05 6.75 1.48
N ASP A 111 11.39 7.30 2.63
CA ASP A 111 12.28 8.46 2.77
C ASP A 111 13.76 8.11 2.51
N GLN A 112 14.12 6.83 2.50
CA GLN A 112 15.47 6.33 2.19
C GLN A 112 15.63 6.01 0.70
N SER A 113 14.55 6.07 -0.07
CA SER A 113 14.56 5.81 -1.50
C SER A 113 15.40 6.84 -2.27
N SER A 114 16.12 6.37 -3.26
CA SER A 114 16.93 7.17 -4.19
C SER A 114 16.73 6.66 -5.62
N ALA A 115 17.09 7.46 -6.61
CA ALA A 115 16.85 7.13 -8.02
C ALA A 115 17.50 5.81 -8.49
N ASP A 116 18.49 5.32 -7.76
CA ASP A 116 19.20 4.06 -8.00
C ASP A 116 18.77 2.93 -7.06
N SER A 117 17.75 3.14 -6.23
CA SER A 117 17.21 2.09 -5.37
C SER A 117 16.19 1.19 -6.06
N VAL A 118 16.01 -0.01 -5.51
CA VAL A 118 14.96 -0.95 -5.91
C VAL A 118 14.11 -1.30 -4.71
N THR A 119 12.82 -1.11 -4.83
CA THR A 119 11.84 -1.49 -3.82
C THR A 119 11.05 -2.71 -4.28
N VAL A 120 11.18 -3.82 -3.58
CA VAL A 120 10.40 -5.04 -3.79
C VAL A 120 9.30 -5.08 -2.75
N ALA A 121 8.07 -4.89 -3.18
CA ALA A 121 6.92 -4.71 -2.29
C ALA A 121 5.92 -5.85 -2.37
N GLU A 122 5.61 -6.47 -1.24
CA GLU A 122 4.43 -7.33 -1.12
C GLU A 122 3.19 -6.48 -0.95
N ILE A 123 2.20 -6.67 -1.83
CA ILE A 123 0.98 -5.87 -1.82
C ILE A 123 -0.25 -6.76 -1.61
N SER A 124 -1.05 -6.45 -0.58
CA SER A 124 -2.34 -7.08 -0.34
C SER A 124 -3.45 -6.43 -1.16
N SER A 125 -4.58 -7.12 -1.31
CA SER A 125 -5.77 -6.54 -1.93
C SER A 125 -6.29 -5.33 -1.14
N PHE A 126 -6.21 -5.35 0.19
CA PHE A 126 -6.67 -4.24 1.03
C PHE A 126 -5.86 -2.94 0.81
N GLN A 127 -4.55 -3.06 0.57
CA GLN A 127 -3.71 -1.92 0.24
C GLN A 127 -4.02 -1.34 -1.14
N LEU A 128 -4.51 -2.16 -2.08
CA LEU A 128 -4.87 -1.73 -3.43
C LEU A 128 -6.24 -1.03 -3.50
N GLU A 129 -7.13 -1.19 -2.49
CA GLU A 129 -8.47 -0.58 -2.49
C GLU A 129 -8.47 0.96 -2.62
N THR A 130 -7.39 1.62 -2.23
CA THR A 130 -7.31 3.08 -2.19
C THR A 130 -5.99 3.61 -2.74
N ILE A 131 -5.52 3.01 -3.82
CA ILE A 131 -4.41 3.55 -4.62
C ILE A 131 -4.95 4.55 -5.65
N HIS A 132 -4.18 5.58 -5.91
CA HIS A 132 -4.48 6.65 -6.88
C HIS A 132 -3.38 6.78 -7.94
N THR A 133 -2.14 6.98 -7.49
CA THR A 133 -0.97 7.20 -8.35
C THR A 133 0.04 6.06 -8.30
N PHE A 134 -0.10 5.14 -7.35
CA PHE A 134 0.80 3.99 -7.21
C PHE A 134 0.98 3.26 -8.55
N ARG A 135 2.21 3.28 -9.05
CA ARG A 135 2.60 2.74 -10.36
C ARG A 135 3.90 1.97 -10.22
N PRO A 136 3.86 0.68 -9.97
CA PRO A 136 5.07 -0.14 -9.98
C PRO A 136 5.60 -0.27 -11.42
N HIS A 137 6.93 -0.18 -11.59
CA HIS A 137 7.55 -0.45 -12.88
C HIS A 137 7.40 -1.92 -13.30
N VAL A 138 7.44 -2.82 -12.33
CA VAL A 138 7.14 -4.24 -12.53
C VAL A 138 6.04 -4.64 -11.55
N SER A 139 4.96 -5.21 -12.04
CA SER A 139 3.93 -5.84 -11.22
C SER A 139 3.86 -7.33 -11.46
N ALA A 140 3.54 -8.11 -10.42
CA ALA A 140 3.30 -9.54 -10.54
C ALA A 140 2.00 -9.95 -9.84
N ILE A 141 1.14 -10.68 -10.53
CA ILE A 141 -0.06 -11.31 -10.00
C ILE A 141 0.15 -12.82 -10.06
N LEU A 142 0.46 -13.44 -8.92
CA LEU A 142 0.86 -14.83 -8.87
C LEU A 142 -0.28 -15.81 -9.11
N ASN A 143 -1.43 -15.53 -8.53
CA ASN A 143 -2.66 -16.29 -8.64
C ASN A 143 -3.81 -15.52 -7.99
N ILE A 144 -5.04 -15.83 -8.39
CA ILE A 144 -6.25 -15.31 -7.77
C ILE A 144 -7.20 -16.47 -7.54
N THR A 145 -7.43 -16.82 -6.28
CA THR A 145 -8.42 -17.81 -5.84
C THR A 145 -9.31 -17.18 -4.77
N PRO A 146 -10.54 -17.66 -4.56
CA PRO A 146 -11.44 -17.06 -3.57
C PRO A 146 -10.82 -16.94 -2.20
N ASP A 147 -10.76 -15.71 -1.67
CA ASP A 147 -10.27 -15.38 -0.34
C ASP A 147 -10.82 -14.02 0.10
N HIS A 148 -10.84 -13.74 1.40
CA HIS A 148 -11.27 -12.47 1.96
C HIS A 148 -12.65 -11.97 1.48
N LEU A 149 -13.59 -12.88 1.16
CA LEU A 149 -14.92 -12.50 0.66
C LEU A 149 -15.79 -11.81 1.73
N ASN A 150 -15.45 -11.97 3.00
CA ASN A 150 -16.04 -11.19 4.08
C ASN A 150 -15.70 -9.68 4.01
N ARG A 151 -14.64 -9.31 3.28
CA ARG A 151 -14.21 -7.92 3.06
C ARG A 151 -14.60 -7.42 1.67
N HIS A 152 -14.34 -8.22 0.63
CA HIS A 152 -14.58 -7.83 -0.77
C HIS A 152 -15.97 -8.17 -1.27
N TYR A 153 -16.77 -8.92 -0.48
CA TYR A 153 -18.14 -9.37 -0.74
C TYR A 153 -18.27 -10.37 -1.88
N THR A 154 -17.59 -10.18 -3.00
CA THR A 154 -17.60 -11.08 -4.16
C THR A 154 -16.19 -11.43 -4.61
N PHE A 155 -16.05 -12.57 -5.29
CA PHE A 155 -14.78 -12.96 -5.91
C PHE A 155 -14.34 -11.97 -6.99
N GLU A 156 -15.29 -11.43 -7.74
CA GLU A 156 -15.02 -10.46 -8.80
C GLU A 156 -14.42 -9.16 -8.21
N ASN A 157 -14.98 -8.63 -7.13
CA ASN A 157 -14.42 -7.46 -6.44
C ASN A 157 -13.01 -7.73 -5.93
N TYR A 158 -12.78 -8.92 -5.34
CA TYR A 158 -11.45 -9.31 -4.88
C TYR A 158 -10.45 -9.40 -6.02
N ALA A 159 -10.84 -10.03 -7.14
CA ALA A 159 -10.00 -10.14 -8.33
C ALA A 159 -9.69 -8.77 -8.93
N ASN A 160 -10.70 -7.92 -9.13
CA ASN A 160 -10.54 -6.57 -9.65
C ASN A 160 -9.61 -5.74 -8.76
N CYS A 161 -9.77 -5.84 -7.45
CA CYS A 161 -8.89 -5.14 -6.50
C CYS A 161 -7.42 -5.56 -6.66
N LYS A 162 -7.12 -6.84 -6.94
CA LYS A 162 -5.74 -7.26 -7.22
C LYS A 162 -5.25 -6.80 -8.59
N LEU A 163 -6.12 -6.75 -9.59
CA LEU A 163 -5.80 -6.25 -10.92
C LEU A 163 -5.44 -4.76 -10.89
N ASP A 164 -5.96 -4.01 -9.92
CA ASP A 164 -5.63 -2.59 -9.74
C ASP A 164 -4.12 -2.33 -9.51
N ILE A 165 -3.32 -3.34 -9.19
CA ILE A 165 -1.86 -3.19 -9.15
C ILE A 165 -1.27 -2.70 -10.49
N THR A 166 -1.98 -2.94 -11.60
CA THR A 166 -1.57 -2.53 -12.94
C THR A 166 -2.24 -1.26 -13.44
N LYS A 167 -3.19 -0.72 -12.69
CA LYS A 167 -4.14 0.33 -13.15
C LYS A 167 -3.46 1.60 -13.65
N ASN A 168 -2.31 1.96 -13.07
CA ASN A 168 -1.55 3.16 -13.46
C ASN A 168 -0.33 2.82 -14.35
N GLN A 169 -0.10 1.55 -14.67
CA GLN A 169 0.99 1.15 -15.55
C GLN A 169 0.78 1.63 -16.98
N THR A 170 1.88 1.87 -17.67
CA THR A 170 1.92 2.30 -19.07
C THR A 170 2.68 1.26 -19.91
N LYS A 171 2.84 1.51 -21.20
CA LYS A 171 3.65 0.68 -22.10
C LYS A 171 5.13 0.56 -21.73
N GLU A 172 5.59 1.38 -20.78
CA GLU A 172 6.98 1.37 -20.28
C GLU A 172 7.15 0.44 -19.07
N ASP A 173 6.04 -0.09 -18.54
CA ASP A 173 6.01 -0.94 -17.37
C ASP A 173 5.74 -2.40 -17.76
N TYR A 174 5.98 -3.30 -16.82
CA TYR A 174 5.85 -4.73 -17.07
C TYR A 174 4.85 -5.36 -16.10
N ALA A 175 3.92 -6.14 -16.62
CA ALA A 175 2.99 -6.94 -15.84
C ALA A 175 3.27 -8.43 -16.05
N VAL A 176 3.58 -9.15 -14.97
CA VAL A 176 3.78 -10.59 -14.95
C VAL A 176 2.53 -11.24 -14.40
N MET A 177 1.87 -12.04 -15.20
CA MET A 177 0.63 -12.72 -14.81
C MET A 177 0.77 -14.22 -15.02
N ASN A 178 0.25 -15.00 -14.08
CA ASN A 178 0.12 -16.44 -14.27
C ASN A 178 -1.09 -16.71 -15.17
N TYR A 179 -0.87 -17.54 -16.17
CA TYR A 179 -1.91 -17.94 -17.13
C TYR A 179 -2.62 -19.21 -16.66
#